data_c9891c48eb5f2c42aeffeb25e1fd25b9
#
_entry.id   c9891c48eb5f2c42aeffeb25e1fd25b9
#
_cell.length_a   1.000
_cell.length_b   1.000
_cell.length_c   1.000
_cell.angle_alpha   90.00
_cell.angle_beta   90.00
_cell.angle_gamma   90.00
#
_symmetry.space_group_name_H-M   'P 1'
#
loop_
_entity.id
_entity.type
_entity.pdbx_description
1 polymer ?
#
loop_
_entity_poly.entity_id
_entity_poly.type
_entity_poly.pdbx_seq_one_letter_code
_entity_poly.pdbx_strand_id
1 'polypeptide(L)'
;MQNADLVALRGPVPTPRQLGFRMPAEWERQESVWLVWPRDPLTWPGRVEKARGTFLAAMKAITPHQRVDLVVHPDLLEEAKKAVHDAHIKHVHFHAVDHQDSWIRDYGPIYLTKGAPERRERMAVRFGFNAWGNKYESLLKDKTVVTQLGDKVGSPLQAVEMVLEGGSIDVDGQGTLLTTRQCLLNENRNPDMSQADIEAHLREYLGVEKVLWLGDGIQGDDTDGHVDDVSRFVAPTLVVTAIEEDPSHPNHAPLDENAHVLKTSTDAHRRPLRVVELPMPRDLLTDDGQVLPASHANFLVTNGAVLMPTFGGPSDAIAQRRLQQCFKDRAVVPLDCRDLVWGMGAIHCLSQQVPAKRFSTDRSAVDDVLGHLKPEGVKSDRLARD
;
A
#
# COMPACT_ATOMS: atom_id res chain seq x y z
N MET A 1 -14.06 -9.02 48.19
CA MET A 1 -15.03 -8.31 47.31
C MET A 1 -14.25 -7.26 46.55
N GLN A 2 -14.08 -7.39 45.27
CA GLN A 2 -13.25 -7.90 44.55
C GLN A 2 -13.48 -7.77 43.10
N ASN A 3 -12.75 -7.68 42.29
CA ASN A 3 -12.43 -7.47 40.88
C ASN A 3 -13.38 -8.11 39.83
N ALA A 4 -14.50 -8.70 40.22
CA ALA A 4 -15.43 -9.33 39.27
C ALA A 4 -16.55 -8.39 38.75
N ASP A 5 -16.80 -7.26 39.41
CA ASP A 5 -17.96 -6.40 39.11
C ASP A 5 -17.68 -5.22 38.16
N LEU A 6 -16.41 -5.06 37.70
CA LEU A 6 -16.00 -3.95 36.83
C LEU A 6 -16.08 -4.24 35.32
N VAL A 7 -16.38 -5.50 34.93
CA VAL A 7 -16.43 -5.92 33.53
C VAL A 7 -17.83 -5.75 32.91
N ALA A 8 -18.89 -5.62 33.72
CA ALA A 8 -20.28 -5.65 33.27
C ALA A 8 -20.87 -4.28 32.84
N LEU A 9 -20.10 -3.19 32.83
CA LEU A 9 -20.60 -1.84 32.49
C LEU A 9 -20.01 -1.21 31.22
N ARG A 10 -19.26 -1.96 30.40
CA ARG A 10 -18.83 -1.49 29.10
C ARG A 10 -19.79 -2.03 28.04
N GLY A 11 -20.65 -1.16 27.52
CA GLY A 11 -21.37 -1.43 26.26
C GLY A 11 -20.41 -1.80 25.12
N PRO A 12 -20.91 -2.23 23.97
CA PRO A 12 -20.07 -2.62 22.84
C PRO A 12 -19.07 -1.50 22.50
N VAL A 13 -17.82 -1.88 22.22
CA VAL A 13 -16.78 -0.93 21.82
C VAL A 13 -17.23 -0.24 20.53
N PRO A 14 -17.29 1.12 20.48
CA PRO A 14 -17.74 1.82 19.29
C PRO A 14 -16.83 1.54 18.10
N THR A 15 -17.42 1.41 16.92
CA THR A 15 -16.67 1.21 15.68
C THR A 15 -15.92 2.50 15.27
N PRO A 16 -14.89 2.40 14.44
CA PRO A 16 -14.20 3.57 13.90
C PRO A 16 -15.17 4.58 13.25
N ARG A 17 -16.14 4.10 12.47
CA ARG A 17 -17.16 4.95 11.84
C ARG A 17 -17.99 5.71 12.87
N GLN A 18 -18.44 5.05 13.93
CA GLN A 18 -19.19 5.69 15.02
C GLN A 18 -18.38 6.77 15.73
N LEU A 19 -17.06 6.64 15.73
CA LEU A 19 -16.11 7.64 16.25
C LEU A 19 -15.75 8.73 15.22
N GLY A 20 -16.27 8.65 13.99
CA GLY A 20 -16.04 9.62 12.92
C GLY A 20 -14.75 9.42 12.14
N PHE A 21 -14.11 8.25 12.25
CA PHE A 21 -12.93 7.90 11.48
C PHE A 21 -13.30 7.35 10.10
N ARG A 22 -12.40 7.60 9.12
CA ARG A 22 -12.42 7.03 7.78
C ARG A 22 -11.02 6.61 7.33
N MET A 23 -10.93 5.68 6.41
CA MET A 23 -9.68 5.38 5.72
C MET A 23 -9.36 6.53 4.76
N PRO A 24 -8.20 7.21 4.91
CA PRO A 24 -7.80 8.26 3.99
C PRO A 24 -7.29 7.66 2.68
N ALA A 25 -7.36 8.45 1.60
CA ALA A 25 -6.70 8.08 0.35
C ALA A 25 -5.18 8.01 0.52
N GLU A 26 -4.50 7.18 -0.28
CA GLU A 26 -3.06 6.99 -0.17
C GLU A 26 -2.26 8.27 -0.48
N TRP A 27 -2.78 9.15 -1.35
CA TRP A 27 -2.15 10.45 -1.66
C TRP A 27 -2.36 11.53 -0.58
N GLU A 28 -3.16 11.28 0.47
CA GLU A 28 -3.25 12.23 1.60
C GLU A 28 -1.89 12.29 2.35
N ARG A 29 -1.63 13.42 3.01
CA ARG A 29 -0.35 13.65 3.71
C ARG A 29 0.00 12.51 4.65
N GLN A 30 1.17 11.95 4.48
CA GLN A 30 1.72 10.85 5.26
C GLN A 30 2.79 11.33 6.25
N GLU A 31 2.88 10.67 7.40
CA GLU A 31 3.96 10.81 8.38
C GLU A 31 5.15 9.93 8.01
N SER A 32 4.85 8.70 7.62
CA SER A 32 5.85 7.70 7.26
C SER A 32 5.25 6.61 6.37
N VAL A 33 6.09 5.68 5.98
CA VAL A 33 5.68 4.41 5.38
C VAL A 33 6.39 3.26 6.09
N TRP A 34 5.65 2.20 6.41
CA TRP A 34 6.21 0.94 6.86
C TRP A 34 6.77 0.15 5.68
N LEU A 35 7.96 -0.38 5.86
CA LEU A 35 8.57 -1.41 5.01
C LEU A 35 9.08 -2.52 5.91
N VAL A 36 9.27 -3.72 5.36
CA VAL A 36 9.83 -4.86 6.09
C VAL A 36 11.03 -5.41 5.31
N TRP A 37 12.19 -5.52 5.98
CA TRP A 37 13.44 -5.90 5.33
C TRP A 37 13.36 -7.32 4.75
N PRO A 38 13.63 -7.54 3.45
CA PRO A 38 13.54 -8.85 2.81
C PRO A 38 14.49 -9.86 3.42
N ARG A 39 13.97 -11.06 3.73
CA ARG A 39 14.76 -12.11 4.38
C ARG A 39 14.52 -13.53 3.88
N ASP A 40 13.31 -13.84 3.43
CA ASP A 40 12.93 -15.22 3.13
C ASP A 40 13.49 -15.70 1.78
N PRO A 41 14.39 -16.69 1.77
CA PRO A 41 14.91 -17.26 0.53
C PRO A 41 13.89 -18.11 -0.23
N LEU A 42 12.75 -18.46 0.39
CA LEU A 42 11.66 -19.15 -0.30
C LEU A 42 10.84 -18.16 -1.14
N THR A 43 10.70 -16.93 -0.66
CA THR A 43 10.03 -15.85 -1.39
C THR A 43 10.87 -15.33 -2.56
N TRP A 44 12.18 -15.19 -2.35
CA TRP A 44 13.12 -14.74 -3.38
C TRP A 44 14.27 -15.75 -3.59
N PRO A 45 14.03 -16.90 -4.23
CA PRO A 45 15.08 -17.93 -4.42
C PRO A 45 16.29 -17.39 -5.17
N GLY A 46 17.45 -17.32 -4.48
CA GLY A 46 18.68 -16.77 -5.03
C GLY A 46 18.65 -15.25 -5.32
N ARG A 47 17.63 -14.52 -4.89
CA ARG A 47 17.40 -13.11 -5.23
C ARG A 47 17.19 -12.18 -4.03
N VAL A 48 17.30 -12.65 -2.80
CA VAL A 48 17.09 -11.83 -1.58
C VAL A 48 17.93 -10.55 -1.61
N GLU A 49 19.21 -10.63 -2.00
CA GLU A 49 20.08 -9.45 -2.08
C GLU A 49 19.64 -8.46 -3.16
N LYS A 50 19.08 -8.95 -4.27
CA LYS A 50 18.54 -8.08 -5.32
C LYS A 50 17.25 -7.39 -4.85
N ALA A 51 16.36 -8.13 -4.15
CA ALA A 51 15.19 -7.55 -3.51
C ALA A 51 15.59 -6.45 -2.51
N ARG A 52 16.60 -6.69 -1.66
CA ARG A 52 17.20 -5.66 -0.77
C ARG A 52 17.73 -4.46 -1.53
N GLY A 53 18.36 -4.66 -2.68
CA GLY A 53 18.79 -3.58 -3.57
C GLY A 53 17.63 -2.70 -4.03
N THR A 54 16.50 -3.30 -4.41
CA THR A 54 15.27 -2.59 -4.78
C THR A 54 14.68 -1.84 -3.58
N PHE A 55 14.69 -2.41 -2.38
CA PHE A 55 14.27 -1.73 -1.15
C PHE A 55 15.14 -0.50 -0.85
N LEU A 56 16.46 -0.59 -1.01
CA LEU A 56 17.35 0.56 -0.85
C LEU A 56 17.04 1.64 -1.88
N ALA A 57 16.77 1.28 -3.13
CA ALA A 57 16.35 2.23 -4.16
C ALA A 57 15.01 2.91 -3.81
N ALA A 58 14.04 2.14 -3.33
CA ALA A 58 12.75 2.65 -2.87
C ALA A 58 12.94 3.62 -1.69
N MET A 59 13.69 3.26 -0.67
CA MET A 59 13.97 4.12 0.48
C MET A 59 14.67 5.42 0.07
N LYS A 60 15.59 5.39 -0.91
CA LYS A 60 16.22 6.62 -1.46
C LYS A 60 15.20 7.57 -2.09
N ALA A 61 14.17 7.05 -2.73
CA ALA A 61 13.10 7.86 -3.32
C ALA A 61 12.10 8.38 -2.27
N ILE A 62 11.88 7.64 -1.19
CA ILE A 62 10.91 7.97 -0.14
C ILE A 62 11.47 9.00 0.86
N THR A 63 12.68 8.76 1.36
CA THR A 63 13.22 9.47 2.53
C THR A 63 13.50 10.98 2.36
N PRO A 64 13.63 11.54 1.15
CA PRO A 64 13.62 13.01 0.98
C PRO A 64 12.27 13.66 1.33
N HIS A 65 11.18 12.92 1.40
CA HIS A 65 9.82 13.44 1.52
C HIS A 65 9.10 13.03 2.79
N GLN A 66 9.48 11.89 3.37
CA GLN A 66 8.89 11.34 4.59
C GLN A 66 9.81 10.28 5.21
N ARG A 67 9.52 9.93 6.46
CA ARG A 67 10.23 8.88 7.19
C ARG A 67 9.87 7.48 6.64
N VAL A 68 10.83 6.58 6.69
CA VAL A 68 10.60 5.13 6.57
C VAL A 68 10.67 4.50 7.96
N ASP A 69 9.65 3.75 8.34
CA ASP A 69 9.66 2.87 9.50
C ASP A 69 9.96 1.44 9.01
N LEU A 70 11.20 0.98 9.22
CA LEU A 70 11.69 -0.28 8.68
C LEU A 70 11.63 -1.37 9.76
N VAL A 71 10.75 -2.33 9.58
CA VAL A 71 10.72 -3.57 10.36
C VAL A 71 11.84 -4.47 9.91
N VAL A 72 12.60 -5.01 10.86
CA VAL A 72 13.73 -5.89 10.59
C VAL A 72 13.70 -7.04 11.59
N HIS A 73 13.93 -8.27 11.11
CA HIS A 73 14.11 -9.39 12.01
C HIS A 73 15.32 -9.15 12.92
N PRO A 74 15.25 -9.47 14.23
CA PRO A 74 16.34 -9.17 15.16
C PRO A 74 17.73 -9.62 14.69
N ASP A 75 17.82 -10.79 14.07
CA ASP A 75 19.10 -11.36 13.60
C ASP A 75 19.73 -10.59 12.43
N LEU A 76 18.94 -9.78 11.71
CA LEU A 76 19.38 -8.99 10.54
C LEU A 76 19.52 -7.51 10.85
N LEU A 77 19.27 -7.07 12.09
CA LEU A 77 19.19 -5.65 12.43
C LEU A 77 20.47 -4.88 12.11
N GLU A 78 21.62 -5.39 12.46
CA GLU A 78 22.91 -4.72 12.23
C GLU A 78 23.30 -4.75 10.75
N GLU A 79 22.96 -5.82 10.05
CA GLU A 79 23.14 -5.92 8.59
C GLU A 79 22.29 -4.88 7.87
N ALA A 80 20.99 -4.77 8.20
CA ALA A 80 20.10 -3.80 7.59
C ALA A 80 20.53 -2.35 7.87
N LYS A 81 20.95 -2.05 9.12
CA LYS A 81 21.51 -0.74 9.48
C LYS A 81 22.74 -0.40 8.66
N LYS A 82 23.64 -1.35 8.50
CA LYS A 82 24.86 -1.19 7.70
C LYS A 82 24.49 -0.93 6.23
N ALA A 83 23.60 -1.70 5.63
CA ALA A 83 23.17 -1.53 4.25
C ALA A 83 22.55 -0.14 3.99
N VAL A 84 21.68 0.32 4.90
CA VAL A 84 21.05 1.66 4.82
C VAL A 84 22.09 2.77 4.98
N HIS A 85 23.06 2.61 5.92
CA HIS A 85 24.15 3.55 6.11
C HIS A 85 25.06 3.64 4.89
N ASP A 86 25.50 2.51 4.35
CA ASP A 86 26.39 2.45 3.17
C ASP A 86 25.70 3.01 1.92
N ALA A 87 24.37 2.90 1.84
CA ALA A 87 23.56 3.53 0.80
C ALA A 87 23.32 5.04 1.01
N HIS A 88 23.85 5.63 2.12
CA HIS A 88 23.66 7.03 2.51
C HIS A 88 22.19 7.46 2.67
N ILE A 89 21.33 6.55 3.11
CA ILE A 89 19.91 6.82 3.31
C ILE A 89 19.69 7.34 4.75
N LYS A 90 18.96 8.46 4.87
CA LYS A 90 18.61 9.09 6.14
C LYS A 90 17.11 8.91 6.44
N HIS A 91 16.68 9.30 7.64
CA HIS A 91 15.26 9.26 8.05
C HIS A 91 14.63 7.87 8.00
N VAL A 92 15.41 6.84 8.36
CA VAL A 92 14.94 5.47 8.55
C VAL A 92 14.93 5.16 10.05
N HIS A 93 13.77 4.72 10.56
CA HIS A 93 13.63 4.23 11.93
C HIS A 93 13.53 2.70 11.88
N PHE A 94 14.40 2.03 12.61
CA PHE A 94 14.47 0.57 12.64
C PHE A 94 13.65 0.01 13.80
N HIS A 95 12.87 -1.03 13.52
CA HIS A 95 12.03 -1.71 14.48
C HIS A 95 12.36 -3.21 14.44
N ALA A 96 13.05 -3.70 15.50
CA ALA A 96 13.34 -5.12 15.64
C ALA A 96 12.07 -5.87 16.02
N VAL A 97 11.57 -6.70 15.10
CA VAL A 97 10.33 -7.47 15.25
C VAL A 97 10.52 -8.84 14.61
N ASP A 98 10.13 -9.89 15.32
CA ASP A 98 10.15 -11.24 14.79
C ASP A 98 9.02 -11.43 13.76
N HIS A 99 9.40 -11.69 12.51
CA HIS A 99 8.49 -11.91 11.38
C HIS A 99 9.04 -12.97 10.44
N GLN A 100 8.21 -13.46 9.53
CA GLN A 100 8.63 -14.39 8.49
C GLN A 100 8.92 -13.67 7.18
N ASP A 101 8.02 -12.84 6.68
CA ASP A 101 8.14 -12.24 5.35
C ASP A 101 7.73 -10.75 5.31
N SER A 102 7.84 -10.13 4.14
CA SER A 102 7.87 -8.66 3.97
C SER A 102 6.54 -8.01 3.56
N TRP A 103 5.44 -8.76 3.52
CA TRP A 103 4.15 -8.37 2.96
C TRP A 103 3.29 -7.51 3.92
N ILE A 104 3.86 -6.42 4.44
CA ILE A 104 3.20 -5.58 5.47
C ILE A 104 1.94 -4.87 4.97
N ARG A 105 1.73 -4.78 3.67
CA ARG A 105 0.46 -4.31 3.10
C ARG A 105 -0.70 -5.15 3.62
N ASP A 106 -0.51 -6.46 3.70
CA ASP A 106 -1.58 -7.42 3.88
C ASP A 106 -1.81 -7.82 5.36
N TYR A 107 -0.75 -7.89 6.14
CA TYR A 107 -0.86 -8.18 7.58
C TYR A 107 -0.67 -6.94 8.47
N GLY A 108 -0.30 -5.81 7.88
CA GLY A 108 0.01 -4.57 8.59
C GLY A 108 -1.23 -3.83 9.11
N PRO A 109 -1.02 -2.77 9.91
CA PRO A 109 -2.13 -1.97 10.42
C PRO A 109 -2.71 -1.07 9.33
N ILE A 110 -4.02 -1.09 9.13
CA ILE A 110 -4.71 -0.13 8.27
C ILE A 110 -5.03 1.11 9.11
N TYR A 111 -4.59 2.28 8.64
CA TYR A 111 -4.75 3.52 9.38
C TYR A 111 -5.98 4.30 8.94
N LEU A 112 -6.66 4.86 9.93
CA LEU A 112 -7.84 5.70 9.76
C LEU A 112 -7.57 7.08 10.34
N THR A 113 -8.25 8.08 9.80
CA THR A 113 -8.14 9.47 10.26
C THR A 113 -9.49 10.13 10.45
N LYS A 114 -9.57 11.11 11.37
CA LYS A 114 -10.71 12.03 11.49
C LYS A 114 -10.24 13.46 11.76
N GLY A 115 -11.09 14.40 11.46
CA GLY A 115 -10.84 15.82 11.69
C GLY A 115 -10.08 16.51 10.55
N ALA A 116 -10.06 17.84 10.63
CA ALA A 116 -9.30 18.68 9.72
C ALA A 116 -7.78 18.52 9.92
N PRO A 117 -6.94 18.87 8.93
CA PRO A 117 -5.50 18.68 8.97
C PRO A 117 -4.83 19.16 10.27
N GLU A 118 -5.21 20.33 10.78
CA GLU A 118 -4.60 20.96 11.96
C GLU A 118 -4.99 20.26 13.28
N ARG A 119 -6.05 19.44 13.24
CA ARG A 119 -6.59 18.71 14.40
C ARG A 119 -6.78 17.24 14.11
N ARG A 120 -6.11 16.72 13.05
CA ARG A 120 -6.28 15.34 12.60
C ARG A 120 -5.88 14.36 13.71
N GLU A 121 -6.79 13.46 14.03
CA GLU A 121 -6.56 12.29 14.84
C GLU A 121 -6.34 11.07 13.94
N ARG A 122 -5.64 10.07 14.44
CA ARG A 122 -5.35 8.82 13.74
C ARG A 122 -5.59 7.65 14.68
N MET A 123 -6.21 6.60 14.17
CA MET A 123 -6.26 5.28 14.78
C MET A 123 -5.81 4.22 13.77
N ALA A 124 -5.59 3.01 14.23
CA ALA A 124 -5.25 1.87 13.39
C ALA A 124 -6.26 0.74 13.60
N VAL A 125 -6.50 -0.04 12.55
CA VAL A 125 -7.31 -1.26 12.60
C VAL A 125 -6.39 -2.41 12.18
N ARG A 126 -6.42 -3.51 12.93
CA ARG A 126 -5.79 -4.77 12.58
C ARG A 126 -6.88 -5.75 12.19
N PHE A 127 -6.96 -6.11 10.94
CA PHE A 127 -7.81 -7.18 10.45
C PHE A 127 -7.17 -8.55 10.65
N GLY A 128 -7.96 -9.62 10.50
CA GLY A 128 -7.45 -10.96 10.44
C GLY A 128 -6.57 -11.17 9.21
N PHE A 129 -5.51 -11.97 9.37
CA PHE A 129 -4.63 -12.39 8.28
C PHE A 129 -4.48 -13.91 8.34
N ASN A 130 -4.76 -14.58 7.23
CA ASN A 130 -4.70 -16.04 7.11
C ASN A 130 -3.76 -16.53 6.00
N ALA A 131 -2.73 -15.74 5.66
CA ALA A 131 -1.77 -16.04 4.61
C ALA A 131 -2.45 -16.38 3.27
N TRP A 132 -3.31 -15.44 2.81
CA TRP A 132 -4.05 -15.48 1.54
C TRP A 132 -4.88 -16.76 1.34
N GLY A 133 -5.68 -17.08 2.35
CA GLY A 133 -6.53 -18.26 2.31
C GLY A 133 -5.84 -19.54 2.77
N ASN A 134 -4.90 -19.44 3.73
CA ASN A 134 -4.11 -20.54 4.28
C ASN A 134 -3.21 -21.26 3.25
N LYS A 135 -2.80 -20.56 2.18
CA LYS A 135 -1.90 -21.11 1.16
C LYS A 135 -0.47 -21.30 1.69
N TYR A 136 -0.05 -20.48 2.65
CA TYR A 136 1.33 -20.43 3.17
C TYR A 136 1.35 -20.52 4.69
N GLU A 137 1.39 -21.74 5.24
CA GLU A 137 1.32 -21.97 6.69
C GLU A 137 2.45 -21.25 7.45
N SER A 138 3.67 -21.23 6.90
CA SER A 138 4.82 -20.56 7.51
C SER A 138 4.62 -19.05 7.69
N LEU A 139 3.82 -18.42 6.84
CA LEU A 139 3.56 -16.97 6.86
C LEU A 139 2.43 -16.57 7.84
N LEU A 140 1.71 -17.53 8.40
CA LEU A 140 0.70 -17.25 9.45
C LEU A 140 1.30 -16.56 10.69
N LYS A 141 2.60 -16.67 10.89
CA LYS A 141 3.32 -15.98 11.96
C LYS A 141 3.19 -14.47 11.87
N ASP A 142 3.14 -13.91 10.66
CA ASP A 142 3.18 -12.48 10.41
C ASP A 142 1.93 -11.74 10.90
N LYS A 143 0.81 -12.44 11.14
CA LYS A 143 -0.35 -11.88 11.85
C LYS A 143 -0.03 -11.28 13.22
N THR A 144 1.12 -11.66 13.80
CA THR A 144 1.55 -11.17 15.12
C THR A 144 2.36 -9.88 15.06
N VAL A 145 2.86 -9.47 13.89
CA VAL A 145 3.75 -8.32 13.71
C VAL A 145 3.15 -7.03 14.26
N VAL A 146 1.87 -6.74 13.95
CA VAL A 146 1.20 -5.54 14.46
C VAL A 146 1.13 -5.53 15.99
N THR A 147 0.89 -6.68 16.60
CA THR A 147 0.85 -6.82 18.07
C THR A 147 2.25 -6.62 18.67
N GLN A 148 3.29 -7.17 18.04
CA GLN A 148 4.68 -6.99 18.47
C GLN A 148 5.17 -5.54 18.31
N LEU A 149 4.67 -4.81 17.29
CA LEU A 149 4.95 -3.38 17.14
C LEU A 149 4.41 -2.57 18.33
N GLY A 150 3.25 -2.95 18.88
CA GLY A 150 2.69 -2.31 20.08
C GLY A 150 2.59 -0.79 19.91
N ASP A 151 3.16 -0.03 20.86
CA ASP A 151 3.12 1.45 20.84
C ASP A 151 3.81 2.08 19.61
N LYS A 152 4.67 1.33 18.91
CA LYS A 152 5.36 1.80 17.69
C LYS A 152 4.39 2.00 16.52
N VAL A 153 3.21 1.34 16.53
CA VAL A 153 2.09 1.65 15.62
C VAL A 153 1.70 3.13 15.73
N GLY A 154 1.97 3.74 16.89
CA GLY A 154 1.83 5.17 17.10
C GLY A 154 0.37 5.68 17.08
N SER A 155 -0.60 4.79 17.26
CA SER A 155 -2.04 5.08 17.23
C SER A 155 -2.81 4.07 18.06
N PRO A 156 -3.97 4.43 18.65
CA PRO A 156 -4.88 3.44 19.20
C PRO A 156 -5.18 2.36 18.17
N LEU A 157 -5.21 1.11 18.60
CA LEU A 157 -5.38 -0.06 17.73
C LEU A 157 -6.69 -0.78 18.07
N GLN A 158 -7.53 -1.03 17.06
CA GLN A 158 -8.71 -1.87 17.18
C GLN A 158 -8.50 -3.15 16.36
N ALA A 159 -8.76 -4.30 16.95
CA ALA A 159 -8.73 -5.59 16.26
C ALA A 159 -10.11 -5.93 15.68
N VAL A 160 -10.11 -6.56 14.51
CA VAL A 160 -11.29 -7.04 13.78
C VAL A 160 -11.02 -8.47 13.32
N GLU A 161 -11.94 -9.37 13.58
CA GLU A 161 -11.78 -10.80 13.26
C GLU A 161 -11.91 -11.10 11.76
N MET A 162 -12.63 -10.26 11.00
CA MET A 162 -12.74 -10.42 9.54
C MET A 162 -11.35 -10.48 8.92
N VAL A 163 -11.10 -11.46 8.06
CA VAL A 163 -9.88 -11.53 7.23
C VAL A 163 -9.97 -10.48 6.13
N LEU A 164 -8.98 -9.61 6.09
CA LEU A 164 -8.86 -8.55 5.09
C LEU A 164 -7.40 -8.15 4.90
N GLU A 165 -6.87 -8.37 3.73
CA GLU A 165 -5.56 -7.89 3.31
C GLU A 165 -5.65 -6.43 2.81
N GLY A 166 -4.67 -5.60 3.15
CA GLY A 166 -4.63 -4.21 2.69
C GLY A 166 -4.51 -4.06 1.17
N GLY A 167 -3.89 -5.04 0.49
CA GLY A 167 -3.80 -5.09 -0.97
C GLY A 167 -5.12 -5.44 -1.67
N SER A 168 -6.06 -6.05 -0.95
CA SER A 168 -7.39 -6.37 -1.47
C SER A 168 -8.34 -5.18 -1.60
N ILE A 169 -7.94 -4.00 -1.10
CA ILE A 169 -8.75 -2.78 -1.08
C ILE A 169 -7.98 -1.55 -1.53
N ASP A 170 -8.68 -0.61 -2.18
CA ASP A 170 -8.18 0.74 -2.47
C ASP A 170 -9.31 1.77 -2.25
N VAL A 171 -8.98 2.97 -1.76
CA VAL A 171 -10.01 3.97 -1.38
C VAL A 171 -9.71 5.35 -1.95
N ASP A 172 -10.78 6.10 -2.28
CA ASP A 172 -10.69 7.49 -2.71
C ASP A 172 -10.58 8.50 -1.53
N GLY A 173 -10.67 8.03 -0.29
CA GLY A 173 -10.73 8.87 0.89
C GLY A 173 -12.01 9.69 1.03
N GLN A 174 -12.98 9.51 0.15
CA GLN A 174 -14.28 10.22 0.14
C GLN A 174 -15.47 9.25 0.23
N GLY A 175 -15.22 8.05 0.72
CA GLY A 175 -16.27 7.05 0.98
C GLY A 175 -16.40 5.97 -0.09
N THR A 176 -15.60 5.97 -1.16
CA THR A 176 -15.61 4.92 -2.17
C THR A 176 -14.45 3.95 -1.96
N LEU A 177 -14.72 2.65 -2.05
CA LEU A 177 -13.74 1.57 -1.97
C LEU A 177 -13.82 0.70 -3.21
N LEU A 178 -12.67 0.34 -3.77
CA LEU A 178 -12.49 -0.69 -4.79
C LEU A 178 -12.05 -2.00 -4.14
N THR A 179 -12.59 -3.11 -4.63
CA THR A 179 -12.15 -4.47 -4.29
C THR A 179 -12.52 -5.42 -5.42
N THR A 180 -12.07 -6.68 -5.37
CA THR A 180 -12.44 -7.71 -6.34
C THR A 180 -13.36 -8.76 -5.70
N ARG A 181 -14.23 -9.35 -6.52
CA ARG A 181 -15.07 -10.50 -6.12
C ARG A 181 -14.21 -11.73 -5.89
N GLN A 182 -13.22 -11.95 -6.76
CA GLN A 182 -12.32 -13.09 -6.68
C GLN A 182 -11.61 -13.17 -5.33
N CYS A 183 -11.26 -12.04 -4.71
CA CYS A 183 -10.60 -12.00 -3.40
C CYS A 183 -11.59 -12.01 -2.24
N LEU A 184 -12.37 -10.95 -2.05
CA LEU A 184 -13.15 -10.79 -0.81
C LEU A 184 -14.37 -11.70 -0.71
N LEU A 185 -14.88 -12.23 -1.84
CA LEU A 185 -15.95 -13.24 -1.84
C LEU A 185 -15.41 -14.67 -1.96
N ASN A 186 -14.09 -14.86 -1.92
CA ASN A 186 -13.51 -16.18 -1.91
C ASN A 186 -13.79 -16.88 -0.58
N GLU A 187 -14.27 -18.13 -0.64
CA GLU A 187 -14.57 -18.94 0.55
C GLU A 187 -13.35 -19.15 1.46
N ASN A 188 -12.13 -19.01 0.92
CA ASN A 188 -10.91 -19.14 1.71
C ASN A 188 -10.57 -17.90 2.59
N ARG A 189 -11.40 -16.85 2.57
CA ARG A 189 -11.24 -15.66 3.44
C ARG A 189 -12.25 -15.66 4.59
N ASN A 190 -13.51 -15.44 4.27
CA ASN A 190 -14.59 -15.28 5.25
C ASN A 190 -15.82 -16.13 4.83
N PRO A 191 -15.76 -17.46 4.92
CA PRO A 191 -16.79 -18.36 4.36
C PRO A 191 -18.18 -18.17 4.97
N ASP A 192 -18.25 -17.68 6.21
CA ASP A 192 -19.52 -17.49 6.93
C ASP A 192 -20.12 -16.08 6.70
N MET A 193 -19.50 -15.23 5.87
CA MET A 193 -19.95 -13.87 5.61
C MET A 193 -20.52 -13.72 4.19
N SER A 194 -21.73 -13.20 4.10
CA SER A 194 -22.29 -12.75 2.82
C SER A 194 -21.60 -11.47 2.31
N GLN A 195 -21.78 -11.13 1.03
CA GLN A 195 -21.31 -9.85 0.49
C GLN A 195 -21.85 -8.65 1.31
N ALA A 196 -23.09 -8.71 1.76
CA ALA A 196 -23.70 -7.66 2.58
C ALA A 196 -23.03 -7.52 3.95
N ASP A 197 -22.63 -8.65 4.57
CA ASP A 197 -21.88 -8.65 5.83
C ASP A 197 -20.49 -8.05 5.66
N ILE A 198 -19.77 -8.42 4.60
CA ILE A 198 -18.47 -7.86 4.24
C ILE A 198 -18.58 -6.34 4.04
N GLU A 199 -19.55 -5.89 3.23
CA GLU A 199 -19.78 -4.45 3.02
C GLU A 199 -20.13 -3.72 4.33
N ALA A 200 -20.90 -4.33 5.22
CA ALA A 200 -21.21 -3.75 6.53
C ALA A 200 -19.93 -3.58 7.38
N HIS A 201 -19.04 -4.58 7.39
CA HIS A 201 -17.75 -4.48 8.07
C HIS A 201 -16.85 -3.39 7.46
N LEU A 202 -16.76 -3.33 6.13
CA LEU A 202 -16.00 -2.27 5.45
C LEU A 202 -16.53 -0.87 5.81
N ARG A 203 -17.86 -0.71 5.87
CA ARG A 203 -18.48 0.56 6.29
C ARG A 203 -18.13 0.91 7.73
N GLU A 204 -18.27 -0.01 8.66
CA GLU A 204 -18.09 0.24 10.08
C GLU A 204 -16.62 0.43 10.47
N TYR A 205 -15.70 -0.33 9.87
CA TYR A 205 -14.30 -0.34 10.27
C TYR A 205 -13.39 0.52 9.40
N LEU A 206 -13.79 0.86 8.16
CA LEU A 206 -13.03 1.74 7.27
C LEU A 206 -13.72 3.08 7.00
N GLY A 207 -14.99 3.25 7.43
CA GLY A 207 -15.74 4.48 7.22
C GLY A 207 -16.07 4.75 5.76
N VAL A 208 -16.20 3.70 4.93
CA VAL A 208 -16.62 3.80 3.53
C VAL A 208 -18.13 3.73 3.41
N GLU A 209 -18.68 4.22 2.30
CA GLU A 209 -20.12 4.25 2.06
C GLU A 209 -20.53 3.45 0.82
N LYS A 210 -19.64 3.34 -0.15
CA LYS A 210 -19.87 2.61 -1.39
C LYS A 210 -18.70 1.67 -1.68
N VAL A 211 -19.01 0.42 -1.98
CA VAL A 211 -18.06 -0.58 -2.46
C VAL A 211 -18.30 -0.82 -3.93
N LEU A 212 -17.25 -0.71 -4.73
CA LEU A 212 -17.24 -1.07 -6.14
C LEU A 212 -16.53 -2.41 -6.28
N TRP A 213 -17.26 -3.39 -6.76
CA TRP A 213 -16.82 -4.76 -6.93
C TRP A 213 -16.34 -4.98 -8.35
N LEU A 214 -15.02 -5.14 -8.53
CA LEU A 214 -14.44 -5.64 -9.76
C LEU A 214 -14.58 -7.17 -9.83
N GLY A 215 -14.28 -7.74 -11.00
CA GLY A 215 -14.28 -9.19 -11.23
C GLY A 215 -13.00 -9.85 -10.75
N ASP A 216 -12.29 -10.49 -11.70
CA ASP A 216 -11.07 -11.24 -11.46
C ASP A 216 -9.82 -10.36 -11.55
N GLY A 217 -8.73 -10.81 -10.91
CA GLY A 217 -7.40 -10.22 -10.98
C GLY A 217 -6.61 -10.64 -12.22
N ILE A 218 -5.28 -10.56 -12.11
CA ILE A 218 -4.35 -10.89 -13.19
C ILE A 218 -3.79 -12.31 -13.06
N GLN A 219 -3.36 -12.88 -14.17
CA GLN A 219 -2.69 -14.18 -14.20
C GLN A 219 -1.40 -14.14 -13.36
N GLY A 220 -1.15 -15.21 -12.63
CA GLY A 220 0.03 -15.36 -11.77
C GLY A 220 -0.13 -14.80 -10.37
N ASP A 221 -1.17 -13.99 -10.12
CA ASP A 221 -1.47 -13.49 -8.77
C ASP A 221 -1.98 -14.62 -7.87
N ASP A 222 -1.23 -14.90 -6.82
CA ASP A 222 -1.54 -15.94 -5.83
C ASP A 222 -2.39 -15.43 -4.65
N THR A 223 -2.72 -14.13 -4.65
CA THR A 223 -3.56 -13.50 -3.63
C THR A 223 -5.06 -13.63 -3.89
N ASP A 224 -5.46 -14.32 -4.97
CA ASP A 224 -6.83 -14.42 -5.47
C ASP A 224 -7.38 -13.07 -5.99
N GLY A 225 -6.56 -12.29 -6.69
CA GLY A 225 -6.99 -11.09 -7.39
C GLY A 225 -7.02 -9.84 -6.52
N HIS A 226 -5.93 -9.51 -5.86
CA HIS A 226 -5.81 -8.24 -5.15
C HIS A 226 -6.04 -7.05 -6.08
N VAL A 227 -6.83 -6.09 -5.62
CA VAL A 227 -7.19 -4.91 -6.45
C VAL A 227 -6.01 -3.98 -6.70
N ASP A 228 -4.98 -4.01 -5.87
CA ASP A 228 -3.79 -3.16 -6.01
C ASP A 228 -2.89 -3.57 -7.18
N ASP A 229 -3.09 -4.76 -7.74
CA ASP A 229 -2.51 -5.20 -9.01
C ASP A 229 -3.40 -4.88 -10.23
N VAL A 230 -4.64 -4.48 -10.01
CA VAL A 230 -5.64 -4.26 -11.07
C VAL A 230 -5.98 -2.79 -11.24
N SER A 231 -6.41 -2.13 -10.15
CA SER A 231 -6.97 -0.77 -10.24
C SER A 231 -6.72 0.03 -8.97
N ARG A 232 -6.35 1.31 -9.13
CA ARG A 232 -6.03 2.21 -8.02
C ARG A 232 -6.64 3.58 -8.22
N PHE A 233 -7.18 4.17 -7.16
CA PHE A 233 -7.48 5.60 -7.15
C PHE A 233 -6.19 6.42 -7.17
N VAL A 234 -6.19 7.50 -7.95
CA VAL A 234 -5.06 8.46 -8.03
C VAL A 234 -5.50 9.89 -7.71
N ALA A 235 -6.80 10.13 -7.71
CA ALA A 235 -7.45 11.35 -7.22
C ALA A 235 -8.95 11.04 -7.00
N PRO A 236 -9.72 11.92 -6.34
CA PRO A 236 -11.16 11.76 -6.29
C PRO A 236 -11.75 11.59 -7.69
N THR A 237 -12.58 10.56 -7.89
CA THR A 237 -13.18 10.18 -9.19
C THR A 237 -12.21 9.75 -10.29
N LEU A 238 -10.90 9.70 -10.05
CA LEU A 238 -9.92 9.28 -11.05
C LEU A 238 -9.29 7.96 -10.65
N VAL A 239 -9.45 6.94 -11.50
CA VAL A 239 -8.92 5.58 -11.28
C VAL A 239 -7.96 5.25 -12.42
N VAL A 240 -6.83 4.65 -12.10
CA VAL A 240 -6.02 3.93 -13.08
C VAL A 240 -6.38 2.47 -13.04
N THR A 241 -6.39 1.79 -14.19
CA THR A 241 -6.68 0.36 -14.29
C THR A 241 -5.75 -0.32 -15.29
N ALA A 242 -5.29 -1.51 -14.98
CA ALA A 242 -4.52 -2.33 -15.90
C ALA A 242 -5.38 -2.75 -17.10
N ILE A 243 -4.79 -2.82 -18.28
CA ILE A 243 -5.40 -3.36 -19.49
C ILE A 243 -4.43 -4.27 -20.22
N GLU A 244 -4.95 -5.32 -20.84
CA GLU A 244 -4.22 -6.17 -21.77
C GLU A 244 -4.80 -5.99 -23.18
N GLU A 245 -3.95 -5.57 -24.12
CA GLU A 245 -4.41 -5.22 -25.49
C GLU A 245 -4.53 -6.45 -26.41
N ASP A 246 -3.85 -7.56 -26.08
CA ASP A 246 -3.94 -8.80 -26.89
C ASP A 246 -5.19 -9.60 -26.50
N PRO A 247 -6.19 -9.74 -27.41
CA PRO A 247 -7.42 -10.47 -27.10
C PRO A 247 -7.21 -11.97 -26.85
N SER A 248 -6.07 -12.50 -27.23
CA SER A 248 -5.72 -13.93 -26.97
C SER A 248 -5.08 -14.15 -25.61
N HIS A 249 -4.65 -13.09 -24.94
CA HIS A 249 -4.00 -13.18 -23.64
C HIS A 249 -5.02 -13.46 -22.52
N PRO A 250 -4.73 -14.33 -21.54
CA PRO A 250 -5.64 -14.66 -20.44
C PRO A 250 -6.10 -13.43 -19.62
N ASN A 251 -5.28 -12.41 -19.50
CA ASN A 251 -5.64 -11.18 -18.77
C ASN A 251 -6.61 -10.26 -19.53
N HIS A 252 -6.80 -10.44 -20.86
CA HIS A 252 -7.58 -9.49 -21.66
C HIS A 252 -9.03 -9.37 -21.18
N ALA A 253 -9.74 -10.49 -21.14
CA ALA A 253 -11.18 -10.49 -20.81
C ALA A 253 -11.46 -9.99 -19.37
N PRO A 254 -10.77 -10.47 -18.30
CA PRO A 254 -11.04 -9.96 -16.94
C PRO A 254 -10.69 -8.49 -16.78
N LEU A 255 -9.60 -8.00 -17.39
CA LEU A 255 -9.23 -6.59 -17.28
C LEU A 255 -10.14 -5.67 -18.06
N ASP A 256 -10.66 -6.10 -19.24
CA ASP A 256 -11.67 -5.33 -20.00
C ASP A 256 -12.99 -5.24 -19.23
N GLU A 257 -13.44 -6.34 -18.59
CA GLU A 257 -14.61 -6.32 -17.72
C GLU A 257 -14.42 -5.34 -16.54
N ASN A 258 -13.27 -5.36 -15.86
CA ASN A 258 -12.95 -4.45 -14.77
C ASN A 258 -12.95 -2.97 -15.24
N ALA A 259 -12.34 -2.70 -16.41
CA ALA A 259 -12.35 -1.37 -17.01
C ALA A 259 -13.78 -0.91 -17.37
N HIS A 260 -14.63 -1.81 -17.87
CA HIS A 260 -16.04 -1.51 -18.17
C HIS A 260 -16.82 -1.17 -16.88
N VAL A 261 -16.68 -1.97 -15.83
CA VAL A 261 -17.31 -1.68 -14.52
C VAL A 261 -16.91 -0.29 -14.02
N LEU A 262 -15.63 0.06 -14.08
CA LEU A 262 -15.15 1.37 -13.63
C LEU A 262 -15.72 2.51 -14.49
N LYS A 263 -15.69 2.39 -15.83
CA LYS A 263 -16.19 3.40 -16.78
C LYS A 263 -17.69 3.68 -16.65
N THR A 264 -18.46 2.70 -16.16
CA THR A 264 -19.91 2.82 -15.96
C THR A 264 -20.31 3.13 -14.53
N SER A 265 -19.35 3.19 -13.60
CA SER A 265 -19.59 3.42 -12.17
C SER A 265 -19.52 4.89 -11.78
N THR A 266 -20.07 5.16 -10.61
CA THR A 266 -19.93 6.45 -9.89
C THR A 266 -19.30 6.23 -8.55
N ASP A 267 -18.70 7.27 -7.98
CA ASP A 267 -18.23 7.26 -6.58
C ASP A 267 -19.40 7.31 -5.55
N ALA A 268 -19.06 7.36 -4.26
CA ALA A 268 -20.04 7.48 -3.16
C ALA A 268 -20.92 8.76 -3.27
N HIS A 269 -20.42 9.82 -3.90
CA HIS A 269 -21.14 11.07 -4.13
C HIS A 269 -21.88 11.11 -5.48
N ARG A 270 -22.02 9.95 -6.15
CA ARG A 270 -22.69 9.80 -7.47
C ARG A 270 -21.99 10.54 -8.62
N ARG A 271 -20.71 10.88 -8.48
CA ARG A 271 -19.92 11.50 -9.55
C ARG A 271 -19.37 10.38 -10.45
N PRO A 272 -19.47 10.50 -11.79
CA PRO A 272 -18.90 9.48 -12.70
C PRO A 272 -17.40 9.33 -12.51
N LEU A 273 -16.91 8.09 -12.56
CA LEU A 273 -15.48 7.83 -12.55
C LEU A 273 -14.84 8.16 -13.90
N ARG A 274 -13.62 8.65 -13.85
CA ARG A 274 -12.72 8.79 -15.01
C ARG A 274 -11.65 7.70 -14.89
N VAL A 275 -11.41 7.01 -15.98
CA VAL A 275 -10.50 5.87 -16.02
C VAL A 275 -9.31 6.18 -16.91
N VAL A 276 -8.11 5.94 -16.41
CA VAL A 276 -6.85 5.99 -17.15
C VAL A 276 -6.30 4.56 -17.23
N GLU A 277 -6.15 4.07 -18.43
CA GLU A 277 -5.68 2.70 -18.68
C GLU A 277 -4.15 2.64 -18.57
N LEU A 278 -3.63 1.62 -17.89
CA LEU A 278 -2.21 1.30 -17.80
C LEU A 278 -1.98 -0.02 -18.56
N PRO A 279 -1.10 -0.06 -19.57
CA PRO A 279 -0.84 -1.30 -20.28
C PRO A 279 -0.15 -2.30 -19.35
N MET A 280 -0.51 -3.57 -19.46
CA MET A 280 0.21 -4.65 -18.79
C MET A 280 1.66 -4.72 -19.28
N PRO A 281 2.63 -5.06 -18.41
CA PRO A 281 3.96 -5.46 -18.84
C PRO A 281 3.87 -6.78 -19.64
N ARG A 282 4.91 -7.08 -20.41
CA ARG A 282 5.06 -8.43 -20.97
C ARG A 282 5.20 -9.44 -19.85
N ASP A 283 4.72 -10.66 -20.09
CA ASP A 283 4.85 -11.74 -19.11
C ASP A 283 6.31 -11.91 -18.67
N LEU A 284 6.49 -11.87 -17.37
CA LEU A 284 7.70 -12.33 -16.72
C LEU A 284 7.47 -13.74 -16.24
N LEU A 285 8.42 -14.61 -16.52
CA LEU A 285 8.31 -16.01 -16.16
C LEU A 285 9.38 -16.39 -15.16
N THR A 286 9.04 -17.28 -14.25
CA THR A 286 10.01 -18.01 -13.44
C THR A 286 10.83 -18.98 -14.31
N ASP A 287 11.90 -19.55 -13.75
CA ASP A 287 12.76 -20.49 -14.48
C ASP A 287 12.02 -21.78 -14.90
N ASP A 288 10.93 -22.13 -14.23
CA ASP A 288 10.03 -23.25 -14.53
C ASP A 288 8.80 -22.84 -15.36
N GLY A 289 8.72 -21.59 -15.80
CA GLY A 289 7.71 -21.08 -16.74
C GLY A 289 6.41 -20.60 -16.09
N GLN A 290 6.34 -20.42 -14.77
CA GLN A 290 5.21 -19.79 -14.11
C GLN A 290 5.18 -18.29 -14.42
N VAL A 291 3.98 -17.74 -14.69
CA VAL A 291 3.79 -16.31 -14.90
C VAL A 291 3.87 -15.58 -13.55
N LEU A 292 4.64 -14.50 -13.51
CA LEU A 292 4.75 -13.60 -12.34
C LEU A 292 3.71 -12.48 -12.43
N PRO A 293 3.09 -12.03 -11.32
CA PRO A 293 2.03 -11.02 -11.30
C PRO A 293 2.60 -9.60 -11.45
N ALA A 294 3.19 -9.32 -12.59
CA ALA A 294 3.77 -8.02 -12.88
C ALA A 294 2.67 -7.01 -13.26
N SER A 295 2.55 -5.92 -12.51
CA SER A 295 1.59 -4.86 -12.79
C SER A 295 2.14 -3.48 -12.46
N HIS A 296 1.93 -2.51 -13.38
CA HIS A 296 2.23 -1.11 -13.13
C HIS A 296 1.23 -0.45 -12.13
N ALA A 297 0.10 -1.10 -11.83
CA ALA A 297 -0.86 -0.63 -10.84
C ALA A 297 -0.35 -0.79 -9.40
N ASN A 298 0.63 -1.67 -9.16
CA ASN A 298 1.21 -1.91 -7.84
C ASN A 298 2.24 -0.84 -7.45
N PHE A 299 1.94 0.44 -7.73
CA PHE A 299 2.76 1.59 -7.36
C PHE A 299 2.48 2.05 -5.92
N LEU A 300 3.48 2.66 -5.29
CA LEU A 300 3.37 3.28 -3.96
C LEU A 300 3.32 4.81 -4.10
N VAL A 301 2.30 5.43 -3.50
CA VAL A 301 2.21 6.90 -3.41
C VAL A 301 2.84 7.38 -2.10
N THR A 302 3.74 8.35 -2.20
CA THR A 302 4.38 9.02 -1.06
C THR A 302 4.15 10.53 -1.13
N ASN A 303 4.64 11.31 -0.14
CA ASN A 303 4.43 12.76 -0.12
C ASN A 303 5.01 13.52 -1.33
N GLY A 304 6.08 13.04 -1.93
CA GLY A 304 6.75 13.76 -3.04
C GLY A 304 7.04 12.89 -4.25
N ALA A 305 6.79 11.59 -4.16
CA ALA A 305 7.05 10.65 -5.25
C ALA A 305 5.95 9.60 -5.36
N VAL A 306 5.79 9.06 -6.56
CA VAL A 306 5.06 7.82 -6.84
C VAL A 306 6.09 6.81 -7.34
N LEU A 307 6.35 5.78 -6.57
CA LEU A 307 7.27 4.71 -6.96
C LEU A 307 6.50 3.73 -7.84
N MET A 308 6.81 3.76 -9.12
CA MET A 308 6.14 2.92 -10.13
C MET A 308 7.01 1.70 -10.45
N PRO A 309 6.51 0.47 -10.24
CA PRO A 309 7.23 -0.73 -10.64
C PRO A 309 7.44 -0.76 -12.15
N THR A 310 8.66 -1.14 -12.57
CA THR A 310 9.05 -1.34 -13.97
C THR A 310 9.60 -2.74 -14.16
N PHE A 311 9.42 -3.25 -15.38
CA PHE A 311 9.68 -4.65 -15.71
C PHE A 311 10.54 -4.83 -16.97
N GLY A 312 11.09 -3.71 -17.50
CA GLY A 312 12.04 -3.73 -18.63
C GLY A 312 11.40 -3.77 -20.01
N GLY A 313 10.11 -3.47 -20.12
CA GLY A 313 9.37 -3.47 -21.39
C GLY A 313 8.96 -2.07 -21.87
N PRO A 314 8.41 -1.96 -23.07
CA PRO A 314 7.95 -0.69 -23.64
C PRO A 314 6.74 -0.10 -22.86
N SER A 315 5.96 -0.92 -22.17
CA SER A 315 4.84 -0.52 -21.31
C SER A 315 5.29 0.37 -20.14
N ASP A 316 6.53 0.20 -19.63
CA ASP A 316 7.08 0.99 -18.53
C ASP A 316 7.01 2.50 -18.85
N ALA A 317 7.49 2.90 -20.04
CA ALA A 317 7.49 4.31 -20.44
C ALA A 317 6.08 4.86 -20.68
N ILE A 318 5.13 4.03 -21.12
CA ILE A 318 3.72 4.41 -21.31
C ILE A 318 3.06 4.61 -19.95
N ALA A 319 3.21 3.65 -19.04
CA ALA A 319 2.65 3.70 -17.69
C ALA A 319 3.20 4.92 -16.93
N GLN A 320 4.52 5.15 -16.98
CA GLN A 320 5.14 6.33 -16.35
C GLN A 320 4.54 7.65 -16.83
N ARG A 321 4.38 7.83 -18.15
CA ARG A 321 3.77 9.05 -18.69
C ARG A 321 2.31 9.22 -18.26
N ARG A 322 1.52 8.15 -18.28
CA ARG A 322 0.11 8.17 -17.87
C ARG A 322 -0.02 8.50 -16.38
N LEU A 323 0.76 7.85 -15.51
CA LEU A 323 0.78 8.17 -14.08
C LEU A 323 1.27 9.60 -13.81
N GLN A 324 2.31 10.09 -14.51
CA GLN A 324 2.78 11.47 -14.35
C GLN A 324 1.71 12.50 -14.76
N GLN A 325 0.83 12.15 -15.69
CA GLN A 325 -0.32 13.00 -16.03
C GLN A 325 -1.38 13.04 -14.92
N CYS A 326 -1.49 11.98 -14.12
CA CYS A 326 -2.39 11.91 -12.97
C CYS A 326 -1.83 12.66 -11.76
N PHE A 327 -0.54 12.51 -11.48
CA PHE A 327 0.14 13.11 -10.33
C PHE A 327 0.91 14.37 -10.74
N LYS A 328 0.31 15.56 -10.52
CA LYS A 328 0.92 16.86 -10.87
C LYS A 328 1.88 17.40 -9.81
N ASP A 329 1.73 16.95 -8.58
CA ASP A 329 2.45 17.42 -7.39
C ASP A 329 3.53 16.44 -6.92
N ARG A 330 3.70 15.32 -7.62
CA ARG A 330 4.66 14.26 -7.29
C ARG A 330 5.42 13.81 -8.53
N ALA A 331 6.68 13.44 -8.35
CA ALA A 331 7.46 12.80 -9.40
C ALA A 331 7.11 11.31 -9.49
N VAL A 332 6.85 10.79 -10.68
CA VAL A 332 6.73 9.35 -10.90
C VAL A 332 8.13 8.78 -11.13
N VAL A 333 8.61 8.03 -10.14
CA VAL A 333 9.95 7.44 -10.09
C VAL A 333 9.86 5.97 -10.49
N PRO A 334 10.46 5.57 -11.62
CA PRO A 334 10.57 4.17 -12.00
C PRO A 334 11.39 3.38 -10.97
N LEU A 335 10.88 2.24 -10.56
CA LEU A 335 11.55 1.31 -9.65
C LEU A 335 11.66 -0.05 -10.34
N ASP A 336 12.88 -0.53 -10.57
CA ASP A 336 13.09 -1.84 -11.18
C ASP A 336 12.65 -2.96 -10.23
N CYS A 337 11.55 -3.61 -10.58
CA CYS A 337 10.92 -4.66 -9.79
C CYS A 337 11.08 -6.07 -10.41
N ARG A 338 11.93 -6.24 -11.44
CA ARG A 338 12.11 -7.54 -12.12
C ARG A 338 12.55 -8.66 -11.19
N ASP A 339 13.41 -8.35 -10.21
CA ASP A 339 13.81 -9.32 -9.20
C ASP A 339 12.86 -9.33 -7.99
N LEU A 340 12.18 -8.20 -7.72
CA LEU A 340 11.26 -8.07 -6.59
C LEU A 340 9.98 -8.89 -6.80
N VAL A 341 9.42 -8.88 -8.02
CA VAL A 341 8.18 -9.57 -8.38
C VAL A 341 8.26 -11.10 -8.30
N TRP A 342 9.47 -11.66 -8.18
CA TRP A 342 9.65 -13.08 -7.88
C TRP A 342 9.02 -13.50 -6.56
N GLY A 343 8.86 -12.57 -5.62
CA GLY A 343 8.11 -12.79 -4.39
C GLY A 343 6.59 -12.72 -4.56
N MET A 344 6.06 -12.63 -5.78
CA MET A 344 4.63 -12.59 -6.12
C MET A 344 3.95 -11.25 -5.82
N GLY A 345 4.71 -10.14 -5.78
CA GLY A 345 4.18 -8.79 -5.63
C GLY A 345 5.25 -7.72 -5.85
N ALA A 346 4.85 -6.46 -5.90
CA ALA A 346 5.75 -5.32 -6.07
C ALA A 346 5.72 -4.38 -4.87
N ILE A 347 6.13 -3.11 -5.06
CA ILE A 347 6.41 -2.19 -3.95
C ILE A 347 5.18 -1.82 -3.11
N HIS A 348 3.96 -1.82 -3.69
CA HIS A 348 2.76 -1.54 -2.92
C HIS A 348 2.47 -2.66 -1.91
N CYS A 349 2.52 -3.92 -2.34
CA CYS A 349 2.34 -5.10 -1.48
C CYS A 349 3.32 -5.15 -0.30
N LEU A 350 4.50 -4.58 -0.47
CA LEU A 350 5.59 -4.57 0.51
C LEU A 350 5.61 -3.34 1.42
N SER A 351 4.60 -2.50 1.35
CA SER A 351 4.57 -1.21 2.04
C SER A 351 3.22 -0.91 2.69
N GLN A 352 3.20 -0.09 3.74
CA GLN A 352 1.97 0.41 4.35
C GLN A 352 2.12 1.86 4.77
N GLN A 353 1.30 2.75 4.23
CA GLN A 353 1.33 4.18 4.52
C GLN A 353 0.81 4.50 5.93
N VAL A 354 1.45 5.47 6.56
CA VAL A 354 1.03 6.02 7.85
C VAL A 354 0.57 7.46 7.64
N PRO A 355 -0.73 7.76 7.65
CA PRO A 355 -1.23 9.13 7.47
C PRO A 355 -0.72 10.06 8.56
N ALA A 356 -0.39 11.31 8.21
CA ALA A 356 0.02 12.30 9.18
C ALA A 356 -1.12 12.61 10.16
N LYS A 357 -0.79 12.75 11.44
CA LYS A 357 -1.74 13.21 12.48
C LYS A 357 -2.06 14.69 12.24
N ARG A 358 -1.38 15.59 12.90
CA ARG A 358 -1.58 17.04 12.74
C ARG A 358 -0.53 17.60 11.79
N PHE A 359 -0.93 18.44 10.84
CA PHE A 359 -0.01 19.15 9.96
C PHE A 359 -0.62 20.47 9.52
N SER A 360 0.25 21.47 9.24
CA SER A 360 -0.19 22.74 8.67
C SER A 360 -0.49 22.58 7.18
N THR A 361 -1.56 23.21 6.73
CA THR A 361 -1.90 23.36 5.30
C THR A 361 -1.33 24.65 4.73
N ASP A 362 -0.73 25.52 5.55
CA ASP A 362 -0.06 26.72 5.11
C ASP A 362 1.23 26.37 4.33
N ARG A 363 1.27 26.73 3.06
CA ARG A 363 2.41 26.47 2.18
C ARG A 363 3.68 27.16 2.65
N SER A 364 3.58 28.28 3.38
CA SER A 364 4.76 28.98 3.93
C SER A 364 5.49 28.14 4.99
N ALA A 365 4.76 27.36 5.79
CA ALA A 365 5.34 26.46 6.80
C ALA A 365 6.02 25.21 6.20
N VAL A 366 5.64 24.80 4.99
CA VAL A 366 6.26 23.66 4.29
C VAL A 366 7.62 24.04 3.74
N ASP A 367 7.77 25.28 3.27
CA ASP A 367 9.04 25.80 2.75
C ASP A 367 10.08 26.00 3.87
N ASP A 368 9.66 26.31 5.09
CA ASP A 368 10.54 26.39 6.26
C ASP A 368 11.11 25.02 6.68
N VAL A 369 10.28 23.97 6.63
CA VAL A 369 10.74 22.60 6.93
C VAL A 369 11.70 22.09 5.86
N LEU A 370 11.46 22.42 4.59
CA LEU A 370 12.36 22.09 3.48
C LEU A 370 13.59 23.00 3.43
N GLY A 371 13.51 24.23 3.97
CA GLY A 371 14.63 25.17 4.09
C GLY A 371 15.76 24.66 4.98
N HIS A 372 15.45 23.88 6.02
CA HIS A 372 16.45 23.25 6.87
C HIS A 372 17.11 22.00 6.26
N LEU A 373 16.65 21.54 5.10
CA LEU A 373 17.19 20.39 4.36
C LEU A 373 18.13 20.79 3.19
N LYS A 374 18.39 22.08 2.99
CA LYS A 374 19.38 22.52 1.98
C LYS A 374 20.79 22.18 2.49
N PRO A 375 21.62 21.51 1.68
CA PRO A 375 23.02 21.32 2.03
C PRO A 375 23.73 22.70 2.07
N GLU A 376 24.40 22.96 3.17
CA GLU A 376 25.33 24.10 3.23
C GLU A 376 26.41 23.97 2.13
N GLY A 377 26.48 24.95 1.26
CA GLY A 377 27.65 25.16 0.43
C GLY A 377 27.53 24.93 -1.07
N VAL A 378 26.73 25.72 -1.76
CA VAL A 378 27.06 26.10 -3.14
C VAL A 378 27.12 27.63 -3.22
N LYS A 379 28.33 28.19 -3.19
CA LYS A 379 28.57 29.60 -3.50
C LYS A 379 28.28 29.80 -4.99
N SER A 380 27.34 30.65 -5.30
CA SER A 380 27.11 31.14 -6.66
C SER A 380 28.21 32.13 -7.01
N ASP A 381 29.17 31.72 -7.80
CA ASP A 381 30.06 32.66 -8.48
C ASP A 381 29.26 33.50 -9.49
N ARG A 382 29.09 34.77 -9.17
CA ARG A 382 28.62 35.78 -10.12
C ARG A 382 29.74 36.02 -11.12
N LEU A 383 29.59 35.53 -12.32
CA LEU A 383 30.37 36.07 -13.46
C LEU A 383 29.81 37.46 -13.80
N ALA A 384 30.61 38.47 -13.50
CA ALA A 384 30.43 39.81 -14.00
C ALA A 384 30.62 39.81 -15.52
N ARG A 385 29.73 40.48 -16.22
CA ARG A 385 29.92 40.85 -17.62
C ARG A 385 30.68 42.17 -17.64
N ASP A 386 31.78 42.21 -18.35
CA ASP A 386 32.27 43.32 -19.14
C ASP A 386 32.32 42.90 -20.61
#